data_e650d527532ed01b099cd498a9191a7e
#
_entry.id   e650d527532ed01b099cd498a9191a7e
#
_cell.length_a   1.000
_cell.length_b   1.000
_cell.length_c   1.000
_cell.angle_alpha   90.00
_cell.angle_beta   90.00
_cell.angle_gamma   90.00
#
_symmetry.space_group_name_H-M   'P 1'
#
loop_
_entity.id
_entity.type
_entity.pdbx_description
1 polymer ?
#
loop_
_entity_poly.entity_id
_entity_poly.type
_entity_poly.pdbx_seq_one_letter_code
_entity_poly.pdbx_strand_id
1 'polypeptide(L)'
;MNEKELIKLLQKNKIDPVQIVTFTGKAVEVKVLNDKTKMLDASNDTGYDITARYKDRDVKVSTNYLSEEIIDTIKEKVKYIEIDEKELYIEEKKEIDDVAPKIDFDISKEITEILEAHKERKKDSRIKDIETGYYVNTSSKRIVNSYGLDIFSQKNLCSIYTEVTTKEKDNLITTDDFLYSSKKDMDIKKFITNVIDEAISNINKKTIKSGKYNLLLSPRFVSAILGEFSHLLSKEAIRKKYSCLDGKLNKKIFNDKVTIIEDPSNKKYPNYSKFDNEGTTTYKKTIIDKGVLKTYLYNNREALLDKTKSTGNGYNGIGVNNFILLPGKKTEEDLLKELGDGLYISQYFSTGGTTLDGVTGDFSAQITGSIVKDGKKKETFETSILTTTIYELFSNIEDISNKIEFKKLNVAAPYILVKDISISSN
;
A
#
# COMPACT_ATOMS: atom_id res chain seq x y z
N MET A 1 7.17 31.87 -10.43
CA MET A 1 5.79 32.17 -9.94
C MET A 1 5.48 31.19 -8.82
N ASN A 2 4.83 31.66 -7.74
CA ASN A 2 4.37 30.79 -6.64
C ASN A 2 2.87 30.46 -6.80
N GLU A 3 2.36 29.54 -5.96
CA GLU A 3 0.97 29.06 -6.04
C GLU A 3 -0.06 30.19 -5.90
N LYS A 4 0.15 31.12 -4.96
CA LYS A 4 -0.77 32.23 -4.70
C LYS A 4 -0.80 33.25 -5.84
N GLU A 5 0.34 33.45 -6.51
CA GLU A 5 0.43 34.30 -7.70
C GLU A 5 -0.33 33.69 -8.87
N LEU A 6 -0.13 32.38 -9.11
CA LEU A 6 -0.85 31.68 -10.17
C LEU A 6 -2.36 31.65 -9.93
N ILE A 7 -2.83 31.39 -8.70
CA ILE A 7 -4.26 31.42 -8.36
C ILE A 7 -4.87 32.79 -8.70
N LYS A 8 -4.21 33.90 -8.29
CA LYS A 8 -4.69 35.24 -8.63
C LYS A 8 -4.77 35.49 -10.13
N LEU A 9 -3.81 34.95 -10.88
CA LEU A 9 -3.78 35.11 -12.34
C LEU A 9 -4.89 34.27 -13.01
N LEU A 10 -5.13 33.06 -12.53
CA LEU A 10 -6.23 32.21 -13.00
C LEU A 10 -7.59 32.86 -12.72
N GLN A 11 -7.81 33.41 -11.51
CA GLN A 11 -9.04 34.13 -11.15
C GLN A 11 -9.27 35.35 -12.05
N LYS A 12 -8.23 36.14 -12.37
CA LYS A 12 -8.32 37.24 -13.34
C LYS A 12 -8.79 36.77 -14.74
N ASN A 13 -8.49 35.53 -15.10
CA ASN A 13 -8.92 34.87 -16.33
C ASN A 13 -10.27 34.15 -16.21
N LYS A 14 -11.04 34.38 -15.14
CA LYS A 14 -12.34 33.74 -14.84
C LYS A 14 -12.23 32.22 -14.68
N ILE A 15 -11.11 31.72 -14.25
CA ILE A 15 -10.86 30.32 -13.87
C ILE A 15 -10.90 30.30 -12.34
N ASP A 16 -12.00 29.78 -11.80
CA ASP A 16 -12.27 29.72 -10.34
C ASP A 16 -13.44 28.75 -10.08
N PRO A 17 -13.44 27.93 -9.02
CA PRO A 17 -12.37 27.82 -8.02
C PRO A 17 -11.12 27.10 -8.54
N VAL A 18 -9.99 27.32 -7.83
CA VAL A 18 -8.68 26.73 -8.12
C VAL A 18 -8.07 26.12 -6.87
N GLN A 19 -7.53 24.94 -6.98
CA GLN A 19 -6.68 24.31 -5.96
C GLN A 19 -5.37 23.85 -6.57
N ILE A 20 -4.25 24.15 -5.90
CA ILE A 20 -2.91 23.71 -6.28
C ILE A 20 -2.37 22.82 -5.15
N VAL A 21 -2.02 21.59 -5.49
CA VAL A 21 -1.31 20.67 -4.60
C VAL A 21 0.14 20.62 -5.05
N THR A 22 1.05 21.04 -4.18
CA THR A 22 2.49 20.99 -4.40
C THR A 22 3.07 19.80 -3.67
N PHE A 23 3.78 18.95 -4.38
CA PHE A 23 4.54 17.84 -3.83
C PHE A 23 6.02 18.14 -3.93
N THR A 24 6.78 17.96 -2.85
CA THR A 24 8.24 17.99 -2.89
C THR A 24 8.81 16.73 -2.27
N GLY A 25 9.95 16.28 -2.75
CA GLY A 25 10.66 15.12 -2.22
C GLY A 25 12.16 15.36 -2.20
N LYS A 26 12.81 14.97 -1.09
CA LYS A 26 14.26 14.80 -1.02
C LYS A 26 14.53 13.35 -0.68
N ALA A 27 15.32 12.67 -1.50
CA ALA A 27 15.60 11.26 -1.31
C ALA A 27 17.08 10.93 -1.51
N VAL A 28 17.51 9.84 -0.88
CA VAL A 28 18.75 9.12 -1.17
C VAL A 28 18.39 7.66 -1.35
N GLU A 29 18.89 7.06 -2.42
CA GLU A 29 18.72 5.65 -2.75
C GLU A 29 20.07 5.01 -3.02
N VAL A 30 20.26 3.80 -2.53
CA VAL A 30 21.40 2.94 -2.90
C VAL A 30 20.89 1.62 -3.45
N LYS A 31 21.58 1.09 -4.46
CA LYS A 31 21.43 -0.29 -4.94
C LYS A 31 22.77 -1.02 -4.83
N VAL A 32 22.74 -2.13 -4.12
CA VAL A 32 23.88 -3.03 -3.94
C VAL A 32 23.59 -4.34 -4.65
N LEU A 33 24.45 -4.71 -5.59
CA LEU A 33 24.41 -6.01 -6.27
C LEU A 33 25.61 -6.85 -5.85
N ASN A 34 25.34 -7.98 -5.25
CA ASN A 34 26.37 -8.88 -4.71
C ASN A 34 27.29 -8.13 -3.71
N ASP A 35 28.55 -7.90 -4.08
CA ASP A 35 29.57 -7.29 -3.22
C ASP A 35 29.85 -5.82 -3.59
N LYS A 36 29.01 -5.21 -4.46
CA LYS A 36 29.30 -3.88 -5.03
C LYS A 36 28.10 -2.96 -4.97
N THR A 37 28.31 -1.75 -4.52
CA THR A 37 27.39 -0.65 -4.73
C THR A 37 27.30 -0.34 -6.22
N LYS A 38 26.13 -0.49 -6.80
CA LYS A 38 25.86 -0.23 -8.22
C LYS A 38 25.36 1.16 -8.48
N MET A 39 24.59 1.70 -7.56
CA MET A 39 24.00 3.03 -7.66
C MET A 39 23.95 3.66 -6.28
N LEU A 40 24.29 4.92 -6.23
CA LEU A 40 23.99 5.82 -5.11
C LEU A 40 23.47 7.11 -5.72
N ASP A 41 22.22 7.41 -5.49
CA ASP A 41 21.53 8.56 -6.08
C ASP A 41 20.93 9.45 -5.00
N ALA A 42 20.87 10.75 -5.31
CA ALA A 42 20.23 11.75 -4.47
C ALA A 42 19.35 12.64 -5.34
N SER A 43 18.09 12.75 -5.01
CA SER A 43 17.13 13.55 -5.75
C SER A 43 16.44 14.62 -4.92
N ASN A 44 16.05 15.71 -5.61
CA ASN A 44 15.16 16.73 -5.11
C ASN A 44 14.11 17.00 -6.20
N ASP A 45 12.88 16.63 -5.93
CA ASP A 45 11.81 16.71 -6.91
C ASP A 45 10.71 17.67 -6.44
N THR A 46 10.08 18.35 -7.39
CA THR A 46 8.89 19.19 -7.17
C THR A 46 7.89 18.96 -8.27
N GLY A 47 6.63 18.75 -7.90
CA GLY A 47 5.51 18.61 -8.83
C GLY A 47 4.28 19.33 -8.32
N TYR A 48 3.41 19.70 -9.25
CA TYR A 48 2.17 20.44 -8.98
C TYR A 48 0.99 19.74 -9.65
N ASP A 49 -0.06 19.51 -8.88
CA ASP A 49 -1.37 19.12 -9.40
C ASP A 49 -2.33 20.30 -9.22
N ILE A 50 -2.84 20.81 -10.33
CA ILE A 50 -3.75 21.95 -10.38
C ILE A 50 -5.13 21.44 -10.75
N THR A 51 -6.10 21.65 -9.90
CA THR A 51 -7.52 21.42 -10.20
C THR A 51 -8.21 22.77 -10.28
N ALA A 52 -8.91 23.03 -11.38
CA ALA A 52 -9.53 24.33 -11.62
C ALA A 52 -10.87 24.16 -12.35
N ARG A 53 -11.83 25.06 -12.09
CA ARG A 53 -13.10 25.11 -12.80
C ARG A 53 -13.12 26.24 -13.79
N TYR A 54 -13.51 25.94 -15.03
CA TYR A 54 -13.68 26.92 -16.10
C TYR A 54 -14.87 26.56 -16.98
N LYS A 55 -15.83 27.47 -17.16
CA LYS A 55 -17.03 27.26 -17.97
C LYS A 55 -17.78 25.95 -17.59
N ASP A 56 -18.07 25.78 -16.29
CA ASP A 56 -18.75 24.62 -15.71
C ASP A 56 -18.12 23.25 -15.99
N ARG A 57 -16.78 23.25 -16.14
CA ARG A 57 -15.96 22.06 -16.34
C ARG A 57 -14.76 22.05 -15.43
N ASP A 58 -14.49 20.90 -14.83
CA ASP A 58 -13.37 20.70 -13.95
C ASP A 58 -12.16 20.19 -14.73
N VAL A 59 -11.08 20.94 -14.70
CA VAL A 59 -9.83 20.64 -15.43
C VAL A 59 -8.75 20.28 -14.44
N LYS A 60 -7.97 19.22 -14.74
CA LYS A 60 -6.76 18.85 -14.00
C LYS A 60 -5.53 19.02 -14.88
N VAL A 61 -4.50 19.66 -14.32
CA VAL A 61 -3.19 19.85 -14.95
C VAL A 61 -2.11 19.43 -13.98
N SER A 62 -1.24 18.51 -14.39
CA SER A 62 -0.02 18.15 -13.64
C SER A 62 1.19 18.71 -14.35
N THR A 63 2.11 19.31 -13.60
CA THR A 63 3.33 19.95 -14.13
C THR A 63 4.42 19.94 -13.06
N ASN A 64 5.67 20.17 -13.47
CA ASN A 64 6.81 20.33 -12.55
C ASN A 64 7.24 21.82 -12.39
N TYR A 65 6.55 22.75 -13.02
CA TYR A 65 6.77 24.19 -12.87
C TYR A 65 5.45 24.98 -13.00
N LEU A 66 5.38 26.15 -12.36
CA LEU A 66 4.24 27.05 -12.45
C LEU A 66 4.56 28.20 -13.41
N SER A 67 3.74 28.36 -14.46
CA SER A 67 3.86 29.43 -15.47
C SER A 67 2.49 29.95 -15.90
N GLU A 68 2.47 31.07 -16.63
CA GLU A 68 1.26 31.64 -17.22
C GLU A 68 0.64 30.73 -18.29
N GLU A 69 1.43 29.87 -18.94
CA GLU A 69 0.99 28.91 -19.96
C GLU A 69 -0.07 27.93 -19.46
N ILE A 70 -0.16 27.75 -18.14
CA ILE A 70 -1.19 26.92 -17.51
C ILE A 70 -2.60 27.44 -17.83
N ILE A 71 -2.77 28.75 -18.02
CA ILE A 71 -4.05 29.36 -18.38
C ILE A 71 -4.51 28.82 -19.73
N ASP A 72 -3.62 28.83 -20.71
CA ASP A 72 -3.94 28.37 -22.07
C ASP A 72 -4.14 26.85 -22.08
N THR A 73 -3.35 26.12 -21.30
CA THR A 73 -3.53 24.67 -21.10
C THR A 73 -4.92 24.35 -20.55
N ILE A 74 -5.40 25.08 -19.54
CA ILE A 74 -6.74 24.89 -18.98
C ILE A 74 -7.81 25.23 -20.02
N LYS A 75 -7.68 26.38 -20.71
CA LYS A 75 -8.64 26.81 -21.73
C LYS A 75 -8.71 25.84 -22.93
N GLU A 76 -7.60 25.19 -23.25
CA GLU A 76 -7.57 24.18 -24.31
C GLU A 76 -8.21 22.86 -23.85
N LYS A 77 -7.78 22.34 -22.71
CA LYS A 77 -8.30 21.06 -22.16
C LYS A 77 -9.81 21.09 -21.95
N VAL A 78 -10.37 22.22 -21.51
CA VAL A 78 -11.80 22.34 -21.23
C VAL A 78 -12.68 22.04 -22.45
N LYS A 79 -12.16 22.20 -23.66
CA LYS A 79 -12.91 21.91 -24.90
C LYS A 79 -13.29 20.43 -25.06
N TYR A 80 -12.55 19.54 -24.40
CA TYR A 80 -12.70 18.08 -24.48
C TYR A 80 -13.37 17.47 -23.26
N ILE A 81 -13.81 18.29 -22.30
CA ILE A 81 -14.41 17.85 -21.03
C ILE A 81 -15.91 18.14 -21.09
N GLU A 82 -16.73 17.19 -20.67
CA GLU A 82 -18.17 17.38 -20.53
C GLU A 82 -18.51 18.38 -19.41
N ILE A 83 -19.65 19.05 -19.55
CA ILE A 83 -20.15 19.93 -18.50
C ILE A 83 -20.49 19.07 -17.28
N ASP A 84 -19.96 19.45 -16.13
CA ASP A 84 -20.38 18.90 -14.85
C ASP A 84 -21.20 19.97 -14.10
N GLU A 85 -22.48 19.73 -13.97
CA GLU A 85 -23.42 20.67 -13.31
C GLU A 85 -23.14 20.81 -11.81
N LYS A 86 -22.31 19.91 -11.24
CA LYS A 86 -21.92 19.96 -9.83
C LYS A 86 -20.70 20.85 -9.67
N GLU A 87 -20.77 21.74 -8.70
CA GLU A 87 -19.65 22.59 -8.35
C GLU A 87 -18.46 21.77 -7.90
N LEU A 88 -17.27 22.18 -8.32
CA LEU A 88 -16.02 21.65 -7.78
C LEU A 88 -15.94 22.01 -6.29
N TYR A 89 -15.96 20.97 -5.44
CA TYR A 89 -15.74 21.18 -4.02
C TYR A 89 -14.25 21.44 -3.76
N ILE A 90 -13.96 22.52 -3.05
CA ILE A 90 -12.65 22.76 -2.45
C ILE A 90 -12.82 23.18 -1.00
N GLU A 91 -11.87 22.75 -0.15
CA GLU A 91 -11.91 23.04 1.29
C GLU A 91 -11.84 24.54 1.59
N GLU A 92 -12.55 24.95 2.64
CA GLU A 92 -12.51 26.30 3.14
C GLU A 92 -11.20 26.64 3.85
N LYS A 93 -10.99 27.91 4.16
CA LYS A 93 -9.81 28.43 4.84
C LYS A 93 -9.52 27.68 6.13
N LYS A 94 -8.35 27.08 6.20
CA LYS A 94 -7.71 26.57 7.41
C LYS A 94 -6.19 26.61 7.26
N GLU A 95 -5.47 26.54 8.34
CA GLU A 95 -4.02 26.53 8.37
C GLU A 95 -3.54 25.27 9.09
N ILE A 96 -2.65 24.52 8.48
CA ILE A 96 -1.98 23.37 9.05
C ILE A 96 -0.52 23.47 8.62
N ASP A 97 0.38 23.44 9.60
CA ASP A 97 1.83 23.32 9.36
C ASP A 97 2.35 22.13 10.16
N ASP A 98 2.57 21.03 9.48
CA ASP A 98 2.90 19.75 10.09
C ASP A 98 4.22 19.21 9.54
N VAL A 99 5.30 19.47 10.25
CA VAL A 99 6.66 19.10 9.86
C VAL A 99 7.01 17.72 10.41
N ALA A 100 7.66 16.89 9.57
CA ALA A 100 8.20 15.60 9.99
C ALA A 100 9.42 15.79 10.90
N PRO A 101 9.72 14.82 11.79
CA PRO A 101 11.00 14.77 12.48
C PRO A 101 12.16 14.77 11.49
N LYS A 102 13.27 15.43 11.88
CA LYS A 102 14.48 15.40 11.03
C LYS A 102 14.99 13.98 10.86
N ILE A 103 15.29 13.59 9.62
CA ILE A 103 15.89 12.30 9.29
C ILE A 103 17.30 12.52 8.71
N ASP A 104 18.20 11.62 9.02
CA ASP A 104 19.56 11.63 8.46
C ASP A 104 19.58 10.94 7.10
N PHE A 105 20.10 11.62 6.09
CA PHE A 105 20.28 11.12 4.72
C PHE A 105 21.64 10.43 4.50
N ASP A 106 22.55 10.43 5.49
CA ASP A 106 23.73 9.58 5.43
C ASP A 106 23.32 8.12 5.63
N ILE A 107 23.55 7.31 4.60
CA ILE A 107 23.23 5.88 4.57
C ILE A 107 24.48 4.99 4.52
N SER A 108 25.65 5.53 4.88
CA SER A 108 26.91 4.80 4.86
C SER A 108 26.89 3.57 5.76
N LYS A 109 26.23 3.67 6.91
CA LYS A 109 26.02 2.55 7.83
C LYS A 109 25.17 1.45 7.19
N GLU A 110 24.04 1.82 6.60
CA GLU A 110 23.12 0.89 5.95
C GLU A 110 23.77 0.18 4.75
N ILE A 111 24.60 0.89 3.96
CA ILE A 111 25.38 0.29 2.88
C ILE A 111 26.33 -0.79 3.45
N THR A 112 27.01 -0.50 4.55
CA THR A 112 27.92 -1.45 5.20
C THR A 112 27.14 -2.69 5.70
N GLU A 113 26.01 -2.50 6.35
CA GLU A 113 25.15 -3.59 6.83
C GLU A 113 24.62 -4.46 5.67
N ILE A 114 24.23 -3.86 4.55
CA ILE A 114 23.79 -4.58 3.34
C ILE A 114 24.95 -5.43 2.77
N LEU A 115 26.13 -4.84 2.60
CA LEU A 115 27.30 -5.56 2.08
C LEU A 115 27.71 -6.74 2.98
N GLU A 116 27.63 -6.57 4.30
CA GLU A 116 27.88 -7.65 5.26
C GLU A 116 26.82 -8.76 5.16
N ALA A 117 25.54 -8.38 5.07
CA ALA A 117 24.43 -9.33 4.93
C ALA A 117 24.52 -10.11 3.61
N HIS A 118 24.96 -9.48 2.51
CA HIS A 118 25.14 -10.14 1.22
C HIS A 118 26.19 -11.26 1.24
N LYS A 119 27.10 -11.27 2.20
CA LYS A 119 28.08 -12.37 2.37
C LYS A 119 27.39 -13.71 2.69
N GLU A 120 26.19 -13.66 3.29
CA GLU A 120 25.39 -14.84 3.62
C GLU A 120 24.96 -15.64 2.36
N ARG A 121 24.97 -15.03 1.16
CA ARG A 121 24.73 -15.73 -0.11
C ARG A 121 25.69 -16.90 -0.35
N LYS A 122 26.85 -16.89 0.30
CA LYS A 122 27.84 -18.01 0.21
C LYS A 122 27.38 -19.29 0.90
N LYS A 123 26.26 -19.25 1.66
CA LYS A 123 25.67 -20.43 2.29
C LYS A 123 25.23 -21.47 1.27
N ASP A 124 24.84 -21.04 0.06
CA ASP A 124 24.41 -21.92 -0.99
C ASP A 124 24.95 -21.47 -2.36
N SER A 125 25.70 -22.35 -3.04
CA SER A 125 26.35 -22.08 -4.34
C SER A 125 25.34 -21.86 -5.49
N ARG A 126 24.08 -22.23 -5.27
CA ARG A 126 22.99 -22.02 -6.23
C ARG A 126 22.49 -20.59 -6.27
N ILE A 127 22.78 -19.77 -5.27
CA ILE A 127 22.52 -18.34 -5.32
C ILE A 127 23.44 -17.70 -6.35
N LYS A 128 22.87 -17.08 -7.36
CA LYS A 128 23.60 -16.44 -8.45
C LYS A 128 23.80 -14.94 -8.15
N ASP A 129 22.72 -14.27 -7.84
CA ASP A 129 22.73 -12.83 -7.57
C ASP A 129 21.86 -12.49 -6.36
N ILE A 130 22.27 -11.45 -5.66
CA ILE A 130 21.49 -10.77 -4.64
C ILE A 130 21.56 -9.27 -4.90
N GLU A 131 20.41 -8.62 -5.03
CA GLU A 131 20.29 -7.18 -5.13
C GLU A 131 19.50 -6.64 -3.94
N THR A 132 19.98 -5.56 -3.33
CA THR A 132 19.26 -4.84 -2.29
C THR A 132 19.22 -3.37 -2.63
N GLY A 133 18.01 -2.79 -2.66
CA GLY A 133 17.78 -1.37 -2.67
C GLY A 133 17.41 -0.86 -1.27
N TYR A 134 18.00 0.26 -0.86
CA TYR A 134 17.64 0.96 0.36
C TYR A 134 17.38 2.43 0.06
N TYR A 135 16.25 2.93 0.54
CA TYR A 135 15.73 4.25 0.20
C TYR A 135 15.34 5.02 1.45
N VAL A 136 15.76 6.27 1.52
CA VAL A 136 15.39 7.25 2.55
C VAL A 136 14.81 8.47 1.87
N ASN A 137 13.63 8.90 2.27
CA ASN A 137 12.93 10.03 1.69
C ASN A 137 12.27 10.89 2.78
N THR A 138 12.30 12.18 2.56
CA THR A 138 11.40 13.13 3.18
C THR A 138 10.56 13.77 2.09
N SER A 139 9.26 13.60 2.16
CA SER A 139 8.32 14.22 1.20
C SER A 139 7.38 15.18 1.90
N SER A 140 7.01 16.26 1.20
CA SER A 140 6.01 17.20 1.68
C SER A 140 4.89 17.36 0.69
N LYS A 141 3.74 17.75 1.21
CA LYS A 141 2.55 18.15 0.46
C LYS A 141 2.03 19.47 0.99
N ARG A 142 1.86 20.45 0.11
CA ARG A 142 1.19 21.71 0.40
C ARG A 142 -0.04 21.86 -0.46
N ILE A 143 -1.14 22.34 0.10
CA ILE A 143 -2.33 22.66 -0.66
C ILE A 143 -2.66 24.12 -0.44
N VAL A 144 -2.78 24.87 -1.55
CA VAL A 144 -3.21 26.25 -1.58
C VAL A 144 -4.41 26.35 -2.53
N ASN A 145 -5.46 27.07 -2.14
CA ASN A 145 -6.62 27.23 -3.00
C ASN A 145 -7.17 28.67 -3.02
N SER A 146 -8.13 28.93 -3.91
CA SER A 146 -8.76 30.24 -4.08
C SER A 146 -9.68 30.65 -2.94
N TYR A 147 -10.03 29.74 -2.01
CA TYR A 147 -10.84 30.01 -0.81
C TYR A 147 -9.99 30.30 0.44
N GLY A 148 -8.67 30.45 0.24
CA GLY A 148 -7.73 30.84 1.30
C GLY A 148 -7.18 29.69 2.12
N LEU A 149 -7.37 28.43 1.70
CA LEU A 149 -6.67 27.29 2.27
C LEU A 149 -5.17 27.40 2.03
N ASP A 150 -4.36 27.16 3.06
CA ASP A 150 -2.91 27.02 2.98
C ASP A 150 -2.46 26.02 4.03
N ILE A 151 -2.27 24.78 3.63
CA ILE A 151 -1.92 23.69 4.52
C ILE A 151 -0.69 22.95 4.04
N PHE A 152 0.17 22.55 4.98
CA PHE A 152 1.42 21.87 4.73
C PHE A 152 1.52 20.63 5.61
N SER A 153 2.01 19.53 5.06
CA SER A 153 2.36 18.32 5.82
C SER A 153 3.59 17.66 5.22
N GLN A 154 4.45 17.13 6.10
CA GLN A 154 5.68 16.46 5.73
C GLN A 154 5.74 15.09 6.40
N LYS A 155 6.32 14.11 5.70
CA LYS A 155 6.54 12.75 6.21
C LYS A 155 7.91 12.22 5.80
N ASN A 156 8.40 11.26 6.57
CA ASN A 156 9.57 10.45 6.24
C ASN A 156 9.14 9.07 5.79
N LEU A 157 9.92 8.50 4.91
CA LEU A 157 9.79 7.13 4.44
C LEU A 157 11.18 6.51 4.32
N CYS A 158 11.35 5.35 4.92
CA CYS A 158 12.45 4.44 4.65
C CYS A 158 11.90 3.15 4.04
N SER A 159 12.58 2.60 3.07
CA SER A 159 12.22 1.29 2.54
C SER A 159 13.47 0.47 2.21
N ILE A 160 13.33 -0.83 2.31
CA ILE A 160 14.30 -1.81 1.85
C ILE A 160 13.60 -2.80 0.93
N TYR A 161 14.28 -3.15 -0.12
CA TYR A 161 13.91 -4.19 -1.07
C TYR A 161 15.08 -5.12 -1.24
N THR A 162 14.84 -6.43 -1.26
CA THR A 162 15.88 -7.42 -1.57
C THR A 162 15.32 -8.44 -2.55
N GLU A 163 16.09 -8.74 -3.56
CA GLU A 163 15.84 -9.79 -4.54
C GLU A 163 17.02 -10.76 -4.55
N VAL A 164 16.71 -12.05 -4.50
CA VAL A 164 17.69 -13.14 -4.56
C VAL A 164 17.34 -14.04 -5.74
N THR A 165 18.30 -14.19 -6.67
CA THR A 165 18.17 -15.11 -7.79
C THR A 165 18.93 -16.41 -7.51
N THR A 166 18.22 -17.53 -7.52
CA THR A 166 18.79 -18.87 -7.41
C THR A 166 18.73 -19.61 -8.74
N LYS A 167 19.62 -20.56 -8.95
CA LYS A 167 19.63 -21.43 -10.13
C LYS A 167 19.35 -22.88 -9.73
N GLU A 168 18.32 -23.47 -10.32
CA GLU A 168 17.99 -24.88 -10.22
C GLU A 168 18.03 -25.51 -11.63
N LYS A 169 19.03 -26.35 -11.90
CA LYS A 169 19.34 -26.87 -13.25
C LYS A 169 19.52 -25.68 -14.22
N ASP A 170 18.63 -25.55 -15.20
CA ASP A 170 18.64 -24.45 -16.18
C ASP A 170 17.65 -23.31 -15.86
N ASN A 171 16.87 -23.43 -14.79
CA ASN A 171 15.89 -22.45 -14.40
C ASN A 171 16.48 -21.45 -13.39
N LEU A 172 16.15 -20.17 -13.57
CA LEU A 172 16.38 -19.12 -12.58
C LEU A 172 15.08 -18.90 -11.80
N ILE A 173 15.21 -18.86 -10.48
CA ILE A 173 14.11 -18.61 -9.55
C ILE A 173 14.44 -17.34 -8.78
N THR A 174 13.55 -16.36 -8.85
CA THR A 174 13.68 -15.09 -8.13
C THR A 174 12.77 -15.10 -6.91
N THR A 175 13.32 -14.67 -5.77
CA THR A 175 12.60 -14.47 -4.51
C THR A 175 12.89 -13.06 -4.02
N ASP A 176 11.85 -12.33 -3.66
CA ASP A 176 11.96 -10.93 -3.25
C ASP A 176 11.10 -10.62 -2.03
N ASP A 177 11.45 -9.56 -1.30
CA ASP A 177 10.60 -8.99 -0.25
C ASP A 177 10.84 -7.48 -0.09
N PHE A 178 9.87 -6.80 0.53
CA PHE A 178 9.85 -5.38 0.81
C PHE A 178 9.52 -5.10 2.26
N LEU A 179 10.06 -4.00 2.79
CA LEU A 179 9.66 -3.49 4.09
C LEU A 179 9.67 -1.95 4.06
N TYR A 180 8.66 -1.35 4.68
CA TYR A 180 8.49 0.10 4.78
C TYR A 180 8.44 0.54 6.24
N SER A 181 9.10 1.66 6.56
CA SER A 181 9.08 2.31 7.87
C SER A 181 9.07 3.82 7.73
N SER A 182 8.58 4.54 8.74
CA SER A 182 8.75 5.99 8.84
C SER A 182 10.12 6.41 9.42
N LYS A 183 11.00 5.45 9.74
CA LYS A 183 12.28 5.65 10.42
C LYS A 183 13.35 4.72 9.86
N LYS A 184 14.61 5.07 10.11
CA LYS A 184 15.80 4.22 9.86
C LYS A 184 16.00 3.21 11.00
N ASP A 185 15.01 2.36 11.28
CA ASP A 185 15.00 1.40 12.40
C ASP A 185 14.81 -0.06 11.95
N MET A 186 14.96 -0.32 10.66
CA MET A 186 14.84 -1.67 10.10
C MET A 186 16.07 -2.52 10.41
N ASP A 187 15.85 -3.76 10.82
CA ASP A 187 16.92 -4.76 10.97
C ASP A 187 17.30 -5.30 9.58
N ILE A 188 18.20 -4.58 8.92
CA ILE A 188 18.65 -4.83 7.54
C ILE A 188 19.20 -6.25 7.39
N LYS A 189 20.06 -6.66 8.34
CA LYS A 189 20.69 -7.98 8.28
C LYS A 189 19.66 -9.10 8.38
N LYS A 190 18.74 -9.01 9.34
CA LYS A 190 17.67 -9.99 9.53
C LYS A 190 16.75 -10.05 8.31
N PHE A 191 16.39 -8.89 7.76
CA PHE A 191 15.52 -8.79 6.58
C PHE A 191 16.17 -9.52 5.38
N ILE A 192 17.41 -9.20 5.04
CA ILE A 192 18.14 -9.80 3.92
C ILE A 192 18.35 -11.31 4.13
N THR A 193 18.74 -11.72 5.36
CA THR A 193 18.93 -13.14 5.68
C THR A 193 17.64 -13.94 5.49
N ASN A 194 16.48 -13.39 5.88
CA ASN A 194 15.19 -14.04 5.68
C ASN A 194 14.88 -14.26 4.19
N VAL A 195 15.16 -13.28 3.33
CA VAL A 195 14.96 -13.42 1.88
C VAL A 195 15.91 -14.46 1.28
N ILE A 196 17.15 -14.51 1.73
CA ILE A 196 18.12 -15.53 1.32
C ILE A 196 17.62 -16.94 1.72
N ASP A 197 17.20 -17.11 2.96
CA ASP A 197 16.71 -18.40 3.46
C ASP A 197 15.44 -18.84 2.72
N GLU A 198 14.53 -17.91 2.41
CA GLU A 198 13.35 -18.17 1.59
C GLU A 198 13.75 -18.56 0.15
N ALA A 199 14.72 -17.87 -0.47
CA ALA A 199 15.21 -18.19 -1.80
C ALA A 199 15.83 -19.59 -1.87
N ILE A 200 16.60 -19.98 -0.85
CA ILE A 200 17.14 -21.35 -0.76
C ILE A 200 16.03 -22.38 -0.61
N SER A 201 15.01 -22.09 0.19
CA SER A 201 13.87 -22.99 0.39
C SER A 201 13.02 -23.15 -0.87
N ASN A 202 13.02 -22.16 -1.76
CA ASN A 202 12.31 -22.21 -3.05
C ASN A 202 12.96 -23.13 -4.10
N ILE A 203 14.09 -23.74 -3.79
CA ILE A 203 14.76 -24.76 -4.61
C ILE A 203 14.25 -26.16 -4.18
N ASN A 204 14.08 -27.08 -5.13
CA ASN A 204 13.56 -28.46 -4.90
C ASN A 204 12.14 -28.48 -4.33
N LYS A 205 11.23 -27.81 -4.99
CA LYS A 205 9.82 -27.75 -4.59
C LYS A 205 9.17 -29.13 -4.63
N LYS A 206 8.19 -29.34 -3.75
CA LYS A 206 7.39 -30.54 -3.64
C LYS A 206 6.00 -30.33 -4.21
N THR A 207 5.46 -31.27 -4.90
CA THR A 207 4.04 -31.27 -5.27
C THR A 207 3.18 -31.54 -4.04
N ILE A 208 2.11 -30.77 -3.87
CA ILE A 208 1.07 -31.02 -2.86
C ILE A 208 -0.18 -31.57 -3.55
N LYS A 209 -1.06 -32.24 -2.82
CA LYS A 209 -2.34 -32.72 -3.37
C LYS A 209 -3.38 -31.60 -3.36
N SER A 210 -4.29 -31.60 -4.34
CA SER A 210 -5.47 -30.73 -4.27
C SER A 210 -6.36 -31.12 -3.08
N GLY A 211 -6.90 -30.12 -2.38
CA GLY A 211 -7.72 -30.38 -1.21
C GLY A 211 -7.93 -29.14 -0.35
N LYS A 212 -8.55 -29.33 0.81
CA LYS A 212 -8.69 -28.28 1.82
C LYS A 212 -7.55 -28.33 2.82
N TYR A 213 -7.02 -27.18 3.14
CA TYR A 213 -5.87 -27.02 4.03
C TYR A 213 -6.12 -25.95 5.10
N ASN A 214 -5.51 -26.14 6.25
CA ASN A 214 -5.28 -25.07 7.20
C ASN A 214 -4.04 -24.29 6.75
N LEU A 215 -4.12 -22.97 6.78
CA LEU A 215 -3.09 -22.09 6.24
C LEU A 215 -2.60 -21.09 7.28
N LEU A 216 -1.29 -20.88 7.34
CA LEU A 216 -0.71 -19.68 7.94
C LEU A 216 -0.34 -18.72 6.81
N LEU A 217 -1.06 -17.60 6.74
CA LEU A 217 -0.85 -16.58 5.71
C LEU A 217 0.12 -15.52 6.22
N SER A 218 1.12 -15.19 5.41
CA SER A 218 2.13 -14.18 5.74
C SER A 218 1.57 -12.75 5.75
N PRO A 219 2.22 -11.80 6.42
CA PRO A 219 1.90 -10.38 6.32
C PRO A 219 1.91 -9.86 4.87
N ARG A 220 2.79 -10.40 4.01
CA ARG A 220 2.86 -10.04 2.59
C ARG A 220 1.59 -10.45 1.85
N PHE A 221 1.16 -11.70 2.01
CA PHE A 221 -0.09 -12.20 1.44
C PHE A 221 -1.29 -11.38 1.92
N VAL A 222 -1.41 -11.21 3.25
CA VAL A 222 -2.55 -10.51 3.86
C VAL A 222 -2.58 -9.03 3.48
N SER A 223 -1.42 -8.33 3.45
CA SER A 223 -1.35 -6.94 3.00
C SER A 223 -1.74 -6.78 1.53
N ALA A 224 -1.41 -7.77 0.69
CA ALA A 224 -1.75 -7.73 -0.73
C ALA A 224 -3.28 -7.83 -0.94
N ILE A 225 -3.94 -8.82 -0.32
CA ILE A 225 -5.40 -8.98 -0.45
C ILE A 225 -6.17 -7.84 0.23
N LEU A 226 -5.69 -7.32 1.37
CA LEU A 226 -6.28 -6.15 2.02
C LEU A 226 -6.16 -4.89 1.15
N GLY A 227 -5.08 -4.75 0.40
CA GLY A 227 -4.91 -3.69 -0.59
C GLY A 227 -5.99 -3.73 -1.67
N GLU A 228 -6.26 -4.90 -2.23
CA GLU A 228 -7.35 -5.09 -3.21
C GLU A 228 -8.72 -4.87 -2.57
N PHE A 229 -8.95 -5.43 -1.38
CA PHE A 229 -10.18 -5.24 -0.61
C PHE A 229 -10.48 -3.76 -0.33
N SER A 230 -9.46 -2.93 -0.07
CA SER A 230 -9.64 -1.52 0.24
C SER A 230 -10.37 -0.73 -0.86
N HIS A 231 -10.22 -1.13 -2.13
CA HIS A 231 -10.92 -0.51 -3.26
C HIS A 231 -12.43 -0.77 -3.23
N LEU A 232 -12.87 -1.90 -2.66
CA LEU A 232 -14.28 -2.25 -2.53
C LEU A 232 -15.03 -1.38 -1.52
N LEU A 233 -14.28 -0.72 -0.60
CA LEU A 233 -14.83 0.21 0.39
C LEU A 233 -15.17 1.58 -0.20
N SER A 234 -14.70 1.88 -1.42
CA SER A 234 -14.96 3.14 -2.10
C SER A 234 -16.45 3.34 -2.35
N LYS A 235 -16.99 4.47 -1.89
CA LYS A 235 -18.40 4.81 -2.15
C LYS A 235 -18.72 4.93 -3.64
N GLU A 236 -17.74 5.35 -4.44
CA GLU A 236 -17.88 5.36 -5.89
C GLU A 236 -18.08 3.94 -6.45
N ALA A 237 -17.28 2.96 -5.98
CA ALA A 237 -17.44 1.56 -6.38
C ALA A 237 -18.81 1.00 -5.95
N ILE A 238 -19.27 1.33 -4.74
CA ILE A 238 -20.62 0.98 -4.25
C ILE A 238 -21.69 1.56 -5.15
N ARG A 239 -21.64 2.85 -5.46
CA ARG A 239 -22.63 3.53 -6.31
C ARG A 239 -22.65 2.97 -7.72
N LYS A 240 -21.50 2.63 -8.27
CA LYS A 240 -21.37 2.03 -9.62
C LYS A 240 -21.66 0.53 -9.66
N LYS A 241 -22.01 -0.10 -8.53
CA LYS A 241 -22.24 -1.55 -8.41
C LYS A 241 -21.02 -2.42 -8.72
N TYR A 242 -19.83 -1.90 -8.47
CA TYR A 242 -18.56 -2.60 -8.62
C TYR A 242 -18.01 -3.16 -7.29
N SER A 243 -18.85 -3.23 -6.25
CA SER A 243 -18.45 -3.71 -4.93
C SER A 243 -19.48 -4.67 -4.34
N CYS A 244 -19.01 -5.86 -3.96
CA CYS A 244 -19.77 -6.85 -3.20
C CYS A 244 -20.19 -6.36 -1.80
N LEU A 245 -19.66 -5.22 -1.36
CA LEU A 245 -20.01 -4.59 -0.08
C LEU A 245 -21.28 -3.72 -0.15
N ASP A 246 -21.92 -3.58 -1.32
CA ASP A 246 -23.17 -2.86 -1.44
C ASP A 246 -24.25 -3.43 -0.51
N GLY A 247 -24.89 -2.54 0.27
CA GLY A 247 -25.89 -2.91 1.27
C GLY A 247 -25.34 -3.69 2.48
N LYS A 248 -24.02 -3.75 2.70
CA LYS A 248 -23.38 -4.44 3.84
C LYS A 248 -23.03 -3.52 5.01
N LEU A 249 -23.24 -2.22 4.92
CA LEU A 249 -23.00 -1.29 6.02
C LEU A 249 -23.74 -1.74 7.29
N ASN A 250 -23.04 -1.74 8.42
CA ASN A 250 -23.49 -2.25 9.74
C ASN A 250 -23.85 -3.75 9.78
N LYS A 251 -23.49 -4.52 8.77
CA LYS A 251 -23.63 -5.98 8.78
C LYS A 251 -22.32 -6.66 9.12
N LYS A 252 -22.41 -7.81 9.78
CA LYS A 252 -21.28 -8.71 10.02
C LYS A 252 -20.90 -9.38 8.70
N ILE A 253 -19.67 -9.17 8.26
CA ILE A 253 -19.12 -9.71 7.00
C ILE A 253 -17.91 -10.62 7.22
N PHE A 254 -17.28 -10.55 8.39
CA PHE A 254 -16.08 -11.32 8.75
C PHE A 254 -16.20 -11.89 10.17
N ASN A 255 -15.21 -12.67 10.58
CA ASN A 255 -15.05 -13.20 11.94
C ASN A 255 -14.87 -12.08 12.99
N ASP A 256 -15.29 -12.34 14.25
CA ASP A 256 -15.17 -11.38 15.36
C ASP A 256 -13.72 -10.98 15.69
N LYS A 257 -12.75 -11.77 15.29
CA LYS A 257 -11.32 -11.46 15.46
C LYS A 257 -10.84 -10.39 14.50
N VAL A 258 -11.59 -10.10 13.44
CA VAL A 258 -11.20 -9.16 12.39
C VAL A 258 -11.60 -7.74 12.77
N THR A 259 -10.63 -6.92 13.11
CA THR A 259 -10.79 -5.46 13.24
C THR A 259 -9.81 -4.78 12.31
N ILE A 260 -10.33 -3.96 11.39
CA ILE A 260 -9.53 -3.21 10.42
C ILE A 260 -9.74 -1.72 10.67
N ILE A 261 -8.62 -1.01 10.78
CA ILE A 261 -8.60 0.45 10.91
C ILE A 261 -7.89 1.09 9.73
N GLU A 262 -8.18 2.34 9.50
CA GLU A 262 -7.31 3.23 8.74
C GLU A 262 -6.80 4.32 9.69
N ASP A 263 -5.47 4.53 9.73
CA ASP A 263 -4.86 5.53 10.61
C ASP A 263 -3.80 6.37 9.87
N PRO A 264 -4.23 7.23 8.93
CA PRO A 264 -3.33 8.09 8.18
C PRO A 264 -2.69 9.18 9.05
N SER A 265 -3.26 9.48 10.21
CA SER A 265 -2.80 10.56 11.11
C SER A 265 -1.68 10.15 12.07
N ASN A 266 -1.23 8.90 12.06
CA ASN A 266 -0.22 8.38 12.96
C ASN A 266 1.19 8.48 12.35
N LYS A 267 2.03 9.39 12.88
CA LYS A 267 3.42 9.63 12.44
C LYS A 267 4.36 8.41 12.60
N LYS A 268 3.93 7.37 13.31
CA LYS A 268 4.72 6.12 13.44
C LYS A 268 4.60 5.22 12.20
N TYR A 269 3.62 5.48 11.34
CA TYR A 269 3.37 4.68 10.15
C TYR A 269 3.96 5.32 8.90
N PRO A 270 4.41 4.54 7.91
CA PRO A 270 5.19 5.04 6.78
C PRO A 270 4.40 5.95 5.84
N ASN A 271 3.10 5.76 5.72
CA ASN A 271 2.26 6.59 4.85
C ASN A 271 1.41 7.60 5.63
N TYR A 272 2.05 8.31 6.57
CA TYR A 272 1.45 9.41 7.30
C TYR A 272 0.95 10.50 6.36
N SER A 273 -0.22 11.06 6.63
CA SER A 273 -0.75 12.24 5.95
C SER A 273 -1.75 12.95 6.86
N LYS A 274 -1.55 14.23 7.14
CA LYS A 274 -2.43 15.03 7.99
C LYS A 274 -3.74 15.41 7.29
N PHE A 275 -3.73 15.43 5.96
CA PHE A 275 -4.87 15.70 5.10
C PHE A 275 -4.73 14.92 3.78
N ASP A 276 -5.84 14.63 3.12
CA ASP A 276 -5.84 14.00 1.80
C ASP A 276 -5.45 14.98 0.67
N ASN A 277 -5.54 14.60 -0.60
CA ASN A 277 -5.17 15.46 -1.72
C ASN A 277 -6.25 16.50 -2.05
N GLU A 278 -7.43 16.38 -1.46
CA GLU A 278 -8.51 17.36 -1.56
C GLU A 278 -8.48 18.40 -0.44
N GLY A 279 -7.55 18.23 0.53
CA GLY A 279 -7.38 19.12 1.68
C GLY A 279 -8.18 18.70 2.92
N THR A 280 -9.00 17.66 2.84
CA THR A 280 -9.78 17.16 3.97
C THR A 280 -8.85 16.57 5.03
N THR A 281 -9.03 16.99 6.30
CA THR A 281 -8.25 16.46 7.42
C THR A 281 -8.48 14.96 7.60
N THR A 282 -7.39 14.19 7.66
CA THR A 282 -7.45 12.75 7.91
C THR A 282 -7.52 12.44 9.40
N TYR A 283 -8.05 11.28 9.73
CA TYR A 283 -8.20 10.84 11.11
C TYR A 283 -8.22 9.30 11.18
N LYS A 284 -7.91 8.77 12.36
CA LYS A 284 -8.08 7.35 12.63
C LYS A 284 -9.55 6.97 12.56
N LYS A 285 -9.90 5.97 11.76
CA LYS A 285 -11.26 5.44 11.64
C LYS A 285 -11.27 3.91 11.68
N THR A 286 -12.30 3.35 12.27
CA THR A 286 -12.55 1.91 12.25
C THR A 286 -13.39 1.58 11.03
N ILE A 287 -12.85 0.75 10.14
CA ILE A 287 -13.51 0.32 8.90
C ILE A 287 -14.34 -0.93 9.18
N ILE A 288 -13.73 -1.91 9.84
CA ILE A 288 -14.39 -3.14 10.29
C ILE A 288 -14.12 -3.28 11.79
N ASP A 289 -15.17 -3.48 12.58
CA ASP A 289 -15.12 -3.68 14.01
C ASP A 289 -15.66 -5.06 14.35
N LYS A 290 -14.78 -5.96 14.79
CA LYS A 290 -15.13 -7.34 15.11
C LYS A 290 -16.02 -7.98 14.03
N GLY A 291 -15.56 -7.89 12.79
CA GLY A 291 -16.23 -8.42 11.61
C GLY A 291 -17.40 -7.60 11.06
N VAL A 292 -17.79 -6.50 11.71
CA VAL A 292 -18.91 -5.64 11.27
C VAL A 292 -18.40 -4.45 10.46
N LEU A 293 -18.87 -4.29 9.23
CA LEU A 293 -18.53 -3.14 8.38
C LEU A 293 -19.15 -1.85 8.94
N LYS A 294 -18.32 -0.86 9.29
CA LYS A 294 -18.74 0.38 9.96
C LYS A 294 -18.85 1.59 9.07
N THR A 295 -18.09 1.64 7.98
CA THR A 295 -18.10 2.80 7.08
C THR A 295 -17.65 2.42 5.67
N TYR A 296 -18.17 3.15 4.68
CA TYR A 296 -17.57 3.28 3.37
C TYR A 296 -16.59 4.46 3.36
N LEU A 297 -15.75 4.55 2.35
CA LEU A 297 -14.78 5.62 2.18
C LEU A 297 -15.30 6.64 1.17
N TYR A 298 -15.18 7.91 1.51
CA TYR A 298 -15.66 9.04 0.72
C TYR A 298 -14.55 10.02 0.42
N ASN A 299 -14.48 10.48 -0.81
CA ASN A 299 -13.90 11.76 -1.18
C ASN A 299 -14.97 12.87 -1.12
N ASN A 300 -14.61 14.12 -1.42
CA ASN A 300 -15.56 15.23 -1.36
C ASN A 300 -16.70 15.07 -2.38
N ARG A 301 -16.42 14.57 -3.58
CA ARG A 301 -17.46 14.36 -4.62
C ARG A 301 -18.52 13.37 -4.19
N GLU A 302 -18.12 12.19 -3.74
CA GLU A 302 -19.09 11.16 -3.30
C GLU A 302 -19.81 11.57 -2.01
N ALA A 303 -19.15 12.33 -1.15
CA ALA A 303 -19.78 12.90 0.04
C ALA A 303 -20.89 13.91 -0.28
N LEU A 304 -20.68 14.78 -1.27
CA LEU A 304 -21.70 15.70 -1.78
C LEU A 304 -22.91 14.93 -2.36
N LEU A 305 -22.66 13.84 -3.11
CA LEU A 305 -23.72 13.02 -3.70
C LEU A 305 -24.61 12.40 -2.64
N ASP A 306 -24.02 11.92 -1.55
CA ASP A 306 -24.73 11.28 -0.43
C ASP A 306 -25.15 12.27 0.68
N LYS A 307 -24.93 13.58 0.49
CA LYS A 307 -25.21 14.64 1.49
C LYS A 307 -24.55 14.35 2.85
N THR A 308 -23.31 13.90 2.82
CA THR A 308 -22.50 13.58 4.00
C THR A 308 -21.14 14.27 3.94
N LYS A 309 -20.22 13.96 4.84
CA LYS A 309 -18.86 14.50 4.88
C LYS A 309 -17.86 13.51 4.29
N SER A 310 -16.82 14.03 3.64
CA SER A 310 -15.66 13.24 3.22
C SER A 310 -15.02 12.54 4.43
N THR A 311 -14.53 11.34 4.21
CA THR A 311 -13.78 10.58 5.22
C THR A 311 -12.27 10.86 5.21
N GLY A 312 -11.83 11.85 4.40
CA GLY A 312 -10.42 12.18 4.23
C GLY A 312 -9.68 11.14 3.39
N ASN A 313 -10.34 10.61 2.38
CA ASN A 313 -9.84 9.55 1.51
C ASN A 313 -9.71 9.97 0.04
N GLY A 314 -9.65 11.27 -0.25
CA GLY A 314 -9.46 11.82 -1.60
C GLY A 314 -8.00 11.77 -2.06
N TYR A 315 -7.53 10.62 -2.57
CA TYR A 315 -6.16 10.38 -3.05
C TYR A 315 -6.14 9.98 -4.53
N ASN A 316 -6.38 10.94 -5.45
CA ASN A 316 -6.54 10.64 -6.89
C ASN A 316 -7.62 9.57 -7.16
N GLY A 317 -8.80 9.79 -6.60
CA GLY A 317 -9.87 8.85 -6.41
C GLY A 317 -10.05 8.59 -4.92
N ILE A 318 -10.75 7.52 -4.57
CA ILE A 318 -10.91 7.13 -3.16
C ILE A 318 -9.87 6.06 -2.84
N GLY A 319 -8.99 6.35 -1.88
CA GLY A 319 -7.90 5.45 -1.48
C GLY A 319 -7.72 5.39 0.03
N VAL A 320 -6.77 4.57 0.48
CA VAL A 320 -6.43 4.37 1.89
C VAL A 320 -4.98 4.71 2.19
N ASN A 321 -4.73 5.19 3.41
CA ASN A 321 -3.39 5.35 3.97
C ASN A 321 -3.30 4.66 5.34
N ASN A 322 -2.26 3.81 5.52
CA ASN A 322 -2.09 3.03 6.74
C ASN A 322 -3.37 2.23 7.09
N PHE A 323 -3.79 1.39 6.16
CA PHE A 323 -4.90 0.47 6.29
C PHE A 323 -4.40 -0.80 6.98
N ILE A 324 -4.93 -1.10 8.16
CA ILE A 324 -4.27 -2.03 9.09
C ILE A 324 -5.28 -3.05 9.61
N LEU A 325 -4.99 -4.34 9.40
CA LEU A 325 -5.59 -5.40 10.20
C LEU A 325 -4.92 -5.37 11.59
N LEU A 326 -5.72 -5.18 12.64
CA LEU A 326 -5.17 -5.10 13.98
C LEU A 326 -4.57 -6.43 14.43
N PRO A 327 -3.43 -6.39 15.16
CA PRO A 327 -2.76 -7.61 15.63
C PRO A 327 -3.55 -8.28 16.76
N GLY A 328 -3.37 -9.61 16.86
CA GLY A 328 -3.81 -10.43 17.97
C GLY A 328 -2.79 -10.48 19.10
N LYS A 329 -2.63 -11.66 19.72
CA LYS A 329 -1.76 -11.82 20.90
C LYS A 329 -0.62 -12.82 20.71
N LYS A 330 -0.74 -13.75 19.76
CA LYS A 330 0.20 -14.85 19.54
C LYS A 330 1.39 -14.42 18.69
N THR A 331 2.52 -15.07 18.88
CA THR A 331 3.66 -14.91 17.96
C THR A 331 3.45 -15.73 16.69
N GLU A 332 4.26 -15.50 15.65
CA GLU A 332 4.30 -16.37 14.47
C GLU A 332 4.58 -17.83 14.85
N GLU A 333 5.51 -18.05 15.77
CA GLU A 333 5.88 -19.39 16.27
C GLU A 333 4.71 -20.09 16.97
N ASP A 334 3.91 -19.35 17.75
CA ASP A 334 2.71 -19.89 18.37
C ASP A 334 1.67 -20.32 17.33
N LEU A 335 1.48 -19.51 16.27
CA LEU A 335 0.57 -19.83 15.18
C LEU A 335 1.05 -21.02 14.35
N LEU A 336 2.36 -21.17 14.13
CA LEU A 336 2.94 -22.35 13.49
C LEU A 336 2.70 -23.63 14.31
N LYS A 337 2.88 -23.56 15.63
CA LYS A 337 2.58 -24.70 16.53
C LYS A 337 1.10 -25.06 16.51
N GLU A 338 0.22 -24.06 16.48
CA GLU A 338 -1.24 -24.27 16.44
C GLU A 338 -1.69 -24.81 15.08
N LEU A 339 -1.06 -24.40 13.98
CA LEU A 339 -1.28 -24.96 12.67
C LEU A 339 -0.94 -26.46 12.65
N GLY A 340 0.12 -26.87 13.36
CA GLY A 340 0.59 -28.26 13.37
C GLY A 340 1.01 -28.71 11.99
N ASP A 341 0.09 -29.33 11.26
CA ASP A 341 0.23 -29.77 9.86
C ASP A 341 -0.65 -28.90 8.95
N GLY A 342 -0.07 -28.35 7.89
CA GLY A 342 -0.77 -27.46 6.95
C GLY A 342 0.19 -26.79 5.98
N LEU A 343 -0.19 -25.61 5.49
CA LEU A 343 0.64 -24.83 4.57
C LEU A 343 0.91 -23.43 5.13
N TYR A 344 2.15 -22.98 4.99
CA TYR A 344 2.51 -21.58 5.12
C TYR A 344 2.48 -20.94 3.72
N ILE A 345 1.73 -19.87 3.55
CA ILE A 345 1.64 -19.14 2.28
C ILE A 345 2.45 -17.85 2.40
N SER A 346 3.54 -17.74 1.64
CA SER A 346 4.43 -16.57 1.68
C SER A 346 3.86 -15.40 0.87
N GLN A 347 3.37 -15.68 -0.35
CA GLN A 347 2.82 -14.66 -1.24
C GLN A 347 1.90 -15.27 -2.29
N TYR A 348 1.22 -14.41 -3.04
CA TYR A 348 0.46 -14.80 -4.22
C TYR A 348 0.82 -13.95 -5.45
N PHE A 349 0.50 -14.50 -6.62
CA PHE A 349 0.65 -13.84 -7.91
C PHE A 349 -0.67 -13.84 -8.65
N SER A 350 -0.92 -12.79 -9.42
CA SER A 350 -2.06 -12.77 -10.34
C SER A 350 -1.91 -13.83 -11.42
N THR A 351 -3.00 -14.49 -11.75
CA THR A 351 -3.07 -15.47 -12.85
C THR A 351 -3.25 -14.83 -14.23
N GLY A 352 -3.02 -13.49 -14.33
CA GLY A 352 -3.22 -12.73 -15.56
C GLY A 352 -4.61 -12.09 -15.68
N GLY A 353 -5.44 -12.22 -14.65
CA GLY A 353 -6.77 -11.58 -14.50
C GLY A 353 -6.90 -10.85 -13.18
N THR A 354 -8.14 -10.50 -12.83
CA THR A 354 -8.47 -9.90 -11.53
C THR A 354 -8.33 -10.95 -10.43
N THR A 355 -7.48 -10.70 -9.45
CA THR A 355 -7.24 -11.65 -8.34
C THR A 355 -8.42 -11.68 -7.37
N LEU A 356 -8.97 -10.51 -7.04
CA LEU A 356 -10.20 -10.34 -6.26
C LEU A 356 -11.29 -9.74 -7.15
N ASP A 357 -12.36 -10.49 -7.43
CA ASP A 357 -13.52 -9.98 -8.13
C ASP A 357 -14.30 -9.01 -7.22
N GLY A 358 -14.42 -7.77 -7.67
CA GLY A 358 -15.05 -6.73 -6.87
C GLY A 358 -16.55 -6.94 -6.68
N VAL A 359 -17.24 -7.57 -7.63
CA VAL A 359 -18.69 -7.73 -7.63
C VAL A 359 -19.13 -8.93 -6.81
N THR A 360 -18.42 -10.04 -6.92
CA THR A 360 -18.76 -11.30 -6.23
C THR A 360 -18.00 -11.47 -4.91
N GLY A 361 -16.79 -10.92 -4.82
CA GLY A 361 -15.85 -11.17 -3.73
C GLY A 361 -15.05 -12.46 -3.91
N ASP A 362 -15.11 -13.08 -5.07
CA ASP A 362 -14.33 -14.27 -5.40
C ASP A 362 -12.84 -13.92 -5.49
N PHE A 363 -12.01 -14.78 -4.92
CA PHE A 363 -10.56 -14.66 -4.93
C PHE A 363 -9.93 -15.91 -5.51
N SER A 364 -9.08 -15.73 -6.51
CA SER A 364 -8.29 -16.82 -7.11
C SER A 364 -6.89 -16.32 -7.45
N ALA A 365 -5.87 -17.00 -6.94
CA ALA A 365 -4.48 -16.60 -7.13
C ALA A 365 -3.53 -17.81 -7.14
N GLN A 366 -2.45 -17.68 -7.91
CA GLN A 366 -1.29 -18.57 -7.75
C GLN A 366 -0.59 -18.25 -6.43
N ILE A 367 -0.28 -19.28 -5.65
CA ILE A 367 0.36 -19.16 -4.34
C ILE A 367 1.68 -19.92 -4.30
N THR A 368 2.58 -19.42 -3.46
CA THR A 368 3.82 -20.11 -3.07
C THR A 368 3.97 -20.10 -1.56
N GLY A 369 4.73 -21.05 -1.06
CA GLY A 369 4.96 -21.16 0.38
C GLY A 369 5.58 -22.50 0.75
N SER A 370 5.48 -22.86 2.03
CA SER A 370 6.10 -24.08 2.56
C SER A 370 5.07 -25.03 3.16
N ILE A 371 5.34 -26.32 3.05
CA ILE A 371 4.63 -27.35 3.80
C ILE A 371 5.03 -27.20 5.27
N VAL A 372 4.05 -27.19 6.17
CA VAL A 372 4.27 -27.17 7.61
C VAL A 372 3.98 -28.57 8.17
N LYS A 373 4.92 -29.10 8.96
CA LYS A 373 4.80 -30.37 9.69
C LYS A 373 5.27 -30.18 11.11
N ASP A 374 4.49 -30.65 12.07
CA ASP A 374 4.77 -30.51 13.51
C ASP A 374 5.09 -29.05 13.89
N GLY A 375 4.36 -28.08 13.31
CA GLY A 375 4.54 -26.66 13.56
C GLY A 375 5.84 -26.06 13.01
N LYS A 376 6.49 -26.71 12.07
CA LYS A 376 7.75 -26.23 11.45
C LYS A 376 7.64 -26.19 9.94
N LYS A 377 8.08 -25.09 9.35
CA LYS A 377 8.24 -24.97 7.90
C LYS A 377 9.27 -26.01 7.42
N LYS A 378 8.91 -26.74 6.40
CA LYS A 378 9.73 -27.78 5.75
C LYS A 378 10.01 -27.34 4.30
N GLU A 379 9.80 -28.27 3.36
CA GLU A 379 10.03 -28.00 1.94
C GLU A 379 9.00 -27.00 1.38
N THR A 380 9.43 -26.24 0.41
CA THR A 380 8.53 -25.38 -0.38
C THR A 380 7.70 -26.23 -1.35
N PHE A 381 6.45 -25.86 -1.55
CA PHE A 381 5.59 -26.56 -2.52
C PHE A 381 5.61 -25.83 -3.88
N GLU A 382 5.31 -26.60 -4.95
CA GLU A 382 5.15 -26.06 -6.30
C GLU A 382 3.97 -25.09 -6.35
N THR A 383 4.05 -24.13 -7.29
CA THR A 383 2.99 -23.14 -7.48
C THR A 383 1.63 -23.83 -7.62
N SER A 384 0.73 -23.48 -6.75
CA SER A 384 -0.63 -24.01 -6.63
C SER A 384 -1.63 -22.88 -6.71
N ILE A 385 -2.91 -23.18 -6.86
CA ILE A 385 -3.98 -22.17 -6.95
C ILE A 385 -4.81 -22.22 -5.67
N LEU A 386 -4.92 -21.07 -5.00
CA LEU A 386 -5.85 -20.85 -3.91
C LEU A 386 -7.13 -20.25 -4.48
N THR A 387 -8.27 -20.87 -4.21
CA THR A 387 -9.59 -20.39 -4.61
C THR A 387 -10.49 -20.28 -3.37
N THR A 388 -11.07 -19.12 -3.14
CA THR A 388 -11.96 -18.83 -2.01
C THR A 388 -12.78 -17.57 -2.32
N THR A 389 -13.51 -17.05 -1.35
CA THR A 389 -14.04 -15.69 -1.36
C THR A 389 -13.41 -14.86 -0.27
N ILE A 390 -13.43 -13.53 -0.42
CA ILE A 390 -12.95 -12.63 0.64
C ILE A 390 -13.73 -12.86 1.95
N TYR A 391 -15.00 -13.23 1.85
CA TYR A 391 -15.86 -13.53 2.99
C TYR A 391 -15.43 -14.83 3.69
N GLU A 392 -15.23 -15.90 2.95
CA GLU A 392 -14.81 -17.21 3.47
C GLU A 392 -13.42 -17.09 4.12
N LEU A 393 -12.46 -16.47 3.44
CA LEU A 393 -11.09 -16.30 3.93
C LEU A 393 -11.05 -15.59 5.30
N PHE A 394 -11.75 -14.46 5.44
CA PHE A 394 -11.75 -13.70 6.69
C PHE A 394 -12.77 -14.21 7.73
N SER A 395 -13.74 -15.05 7.35
CA SER A 395 -14.62 -15.73 8.29
C SER A 395 -13.95 -16.94 8.93
N ASN A 396 -13.04 -17.62 8.22
CA ASN A 396 -12.36 -18.81 8.68
C ASN A 396 -11.05 -18.51 9.46
N ILE A 397 -10.86 -17.28 9.90
CA ILE A 397 -9.70 -16.90 10.74
C ILE A 397 -9.84 -17.55 12.12
N GLU A 398 -8.84 -18.37 12.49
CA GLU A 398 -8.72 -18.98 13.81
C GLU A 398 -7.93 -18.11 14.77
N ASP A 399 -6.83 -17.51 14.31
CA ASP A 399 -6.05 -16.59 15.14
C ASP A 399 -5.19 -15.61 14.30
N ILE A 400 -4.66 -14.58 14.99
CA ILE A 400 -3.93 -13.46 14.41
C ILE A 400 -2.68 -13.21 15.25
N SER A 401 -1.53 -12.96 14.60
CA SER A 401 -0.27 -12.69 15.31
C SER A 401 -0.22 -11.28 15.92
N ASN A 402 0.73 -11.10 16.85
CA ASN A 402 0.87 -9.89 17.66
C ASN A 402 1.70 -8.76 17.03
N LYS A 403 2.20 -8.94 15.82
CA LYS A 403 3.00 -7.94 15.10
C LYS A 403 2.44 -7.68 13.72
N ILE A 404 2.39 -6.42 13.33
CA ILE A 404 2.07 -5.97 11.99
C ILE A 404 3.34 -5.63 11.22
N GLU A 405 3.33 -5.85 9.91
CA GLU A 405 4.38 -5.45 9.00
C GLU A 405 3.80 -4.66 7.83
N PHE A 406 4.47 -3.58 7.44
CA PHE A 406 4.15 -2.83 6.23
C PHE A 406 4.86 -3.47 5.03
N LYS A 407 4.23 -4.46 4.41
CA LYS A 407 4.69 -5.09 3.16
C LYS A 407 4.19 -4.37 1.91
N LYS A 408 3.28 -3.42 2.09
CA LYS A 408 2.89 -2.37 1.13
C LYS A 408 2.94 -1.02 1.84
N LEU A 409 3.22 0.05 1.10
CA LEU A 409 3.38 1.39 1.68
C LEU A 409 2.16 1.85 2.50
N ASN A 410 0.97 1.49 2.05
CA ASN A 410 -0.30 1.96 2.63
C ASN A 410 -1.09 0.88 3.37
N VAL A 411 -0.57 -0.35 3.48
CA VAL A 411 -1.27 -1.49 4.10
C VAL A 411 -0.33 -2.27 5.01
N ALA A 412 -0.78 -2.54 6.22
CA ALA A 412 -0.08 -3.42 7.15
C ALA A 412 -0.95 -4.57 7.61
N ALA A 413 -0.34 -5.70 7.83
CA ALA A 413 -1.01 -6.89 8.34
C ALA A 413 -0.11 -7.71 9.27
N PRO A 414 -0.70 -8.48 10.20
CA PRO A 414 -0.06 -9.58 10.91
C PRO A 414 -0.12 -10.88 10.10
N TYR A 415 0.51 -11.94 10.61
CA TYR A 415 0.20 -13.32 10.19
C TYR A 415 -1.22 -13.68 10.62
N ILE A 416 -1.93 -14.44 9.79
CA ILE A 416 -3.25 -14.99 10.13
C ILE A 416 -3.30 -16.49 9.91
N LEU A 417 -3.86 -17.21 10.89
CA LEU A 417 -4.17 -18.62 10.79
C LEU A 417 -5.60 -18.79 10.31
N VAL A 418 -5.80 -19.49 9.20
CA VAL A 418 -7.13 -19.77 8.63
C VAL A 418 -7.32 -21.26 8.38
N LYS A 419 -8.57 -21.74 8.44
CA LYS A 419 -8.90 -23.16 8.25
C LYS A 419 -9.69 -23.41 6.98
N ASP A 420 -9.61 -24.66 6.51
CA ASP A 420 -10.48 -25.23 5.47
C ASP A 420 -10.50 -24.47 4.13
N ILE A 421 -9.36 -23.92 3.70
CA ILE A 421 -9.24 -23.21 2.42
C ILE A 421 -8.87 -24.17 1.29
N SER A 422 -9.56 -24.04 0.16
CA SER A 422 -9.36 -24.89 -1.02
C SER A 422 -8.09 -24.51 -1.78
N ILE A 423 -7.23 -25.51 -2.01
CA ILE A 423 -6.01 -25.42 -2.81
C ILE A 423 -6.10 -26.44 -3.93
N SER A 424 -5.83 -26.00 -5.15
CA SER A 424 -5.67 -26.86 -6.32
C SER A 424 -4.19 -26.87 -6.74
N SER A 425 -3.65 -28.06 -6.91
CA SER A 425 -2.30 -28.27 -7.44
C SER A 425 -2.38 -28.91 -8.81
N ASN A 426 -1.44 -28.61 -9.69
CA ASN A 426 -1.30 -29.23 -11.00
C ASN A 426 -0.76 -30.65 -10.89
#